data_9cade7d56493236670398c1c084b61d8
#
_entry.id   9cade7d56493236670398c1c084b61d8
#
_cell.length_a   1.000
_cell.length_b   1.000
_cell.length_c   1.000
_cell.angle_alpha   90.00
_cell.angle_beta   90.00
_cell.angle_gamma   90.00
#
_symmetry.space_group_name_H-M   'P 1'
#
loop_
_entity.id
_entity.type
_entity.pdbx_description
1 polymer ?
#
loop_
_entity_poly.entity_id
_entity_poly.type
_entity_poly.pdbx_seq_one_letter_code
_entity_poly.pdbx_strand_id
1 'polypeptide(L)'
;MIYTRAGEISHILIFENGPTPSDKQRCPLKAWLTSLKQATYNTTFMYNLRMVITFAGTAFVPYFMGFQLATIPLTLGAVAAGLSDIDDRFSVRIMNLIFTYIGFFITATSIYFLFPHPILFALGLIVSCIGLILLGSLGRRYATISYGCLVVSVYSMLGVGLFDNWYTQPSLLVIGAIWYSVISTISFLLFPVRQVQDNLSKCYSSLADFLFAKSNLFD
;
A
#
# COMPACT_ATOMS: atom_id res chain seq x y z
N MET A 1 29.31 28.63 -9.54
CA MET A 1 29.43 28.19 -10.94
C MET A 1 29.89 26.73 -11.12
N ILE A 2 30.11 25.97 -10.05
CA ILE A 2 30.56 24.55 -10.10
C ILE A 2 29.39 23.55 -9.86
N TYR A 3 28.26 23.99 -9.31
CA TYR A 3 27.17 23.11 -8.87
C TYR A 3 26.16 22.77 -9.97
N THR A 4 26.11 23.52 -11.07
CA THR A 4 25.25 23.22 -12.23
C THR A 4 25.69 21.94 -12.97
N ARG A 5 26.97 21.54 -12.82
CA ARG A 5 27.51 20.35 -13.48
C ARG A 5 27.21 19.03 -12.79
N ALA A 6 26.99 19.01 -11.48
CA ALA A 6 26.71 17.75 -10.77
C ALA A 6 25.30 17.21 -11.05
N GLY A 7 24.30 18.08 -11.21
CA GLY A 7 22.95 17.71 -11.62
C GLY A 7 22.88 17.23 -13.06
N GLU A 8 23.65 17.83 -13.97
CA GLU A 8 23.74 17.38 -15.37
C GLU A 8 24.48 16.03 -15.50
N ILE A 9 25.51 15.80 -14.69
CA ILE A 9 26.26 14.53 -14.73
C ILE A 9 25.41 13.37 -14.24
N SER A 10 24.56 13.54 -13.22
CA SER A 10 23.65 12.50 -12.77
C SER A 10 22.56 12.20 -13.80
N HIS A 11 22.05 13.22 -14.50
CA HIS A 11 21.14 13.02 -15.63
C HIS A 11 21.79 12.37 -16.85
N ILE A 12 23.06 12.71 -17.13
CA ILE A 12 23.83 12.14 -18.26
C ILE A 12 24.15 10.67 -18.00
N LEU A 13 24.54 10.27 -16.77
CA LEU A 13 24.84 8.88 -16.44
C LEU A 13 23.60 7.98 -16.44
N ILE A 14 22.39 8.52 -16.20
CA ILE A 14 21.13 7.79 -16.32
C ILE A 14 20.72 7.64 -17.78
N PHE A 15 21.09 8.60 -18.64
CA PHE A 15 20.74 8.57 -20.08
C PHE A 15 21.68 7.72 -20.93
N GLU A 16 22.94 7.49 -20.48
CA GLU A 16 23.95 6.78 -21.28
C GLU A 16 23.73 5.27 -21.36
N ASN A 17 22.88 4.70 -20.50
CA ASN A 17 22.48 3.29 -20.55
C ASN A 17 21.09 3.05 -21.18
N GLY A 18 20.53 4.03 -21.85
CA GLY A 18 19.32 3.86 -22.66
C GLY A 18 19.65 3.11 -23.96
N PRO A 19 18.74 2.26 -24.47
CA PRO A 19 18.96 1.56 -25.72
C PRO A 19 19.18 2.57 -26.85
N THR A 20 20.31 2.45 -27.55
CA THR A 20 20.65 3.30 -28.68
C THR A 20 19.60 3.16 -29.79
N PRO A 21 19.37 4.19 -30.63
CA PRO A 21 18.38 4.12 -31.70
C PRO A 21 18.57 2.94 -32.67
N SER A 22 19.80 2.44 -32.79
CA SER A 22 20.12 1.27 -33.62
C SER A 22 19.66 -0.06 -33.03
N ASP A 23 19.48 -0.14 -31.72
CA ASP A 23 19.05 -1.37 -31.01
C ASP A 23 17.53 -1.57 -31.08
N LYS A 24 16.78 -0.46 -31.24
CA LYS A 24 15.31 -0.51 -31.42
C LYS A 24 14.85 -1.14 -32.72
N GLN A 25 15.72 -1.17 -33.73
CA GLN A 25 15.37 -1.73 -35.06
C GLN A 25 15.69 -3.23 -35.23
N ARG A 26 16.51 -3.84 -34.37
CA ARG A 26 16.99 -5.21 -34.61
C ARG A 26 16.14 -6.33 -34.02
N CYS A 27 15.30 -6.06 -33.03
CA CYS A 27 14.34 -7.06 -32.50
C CYS A 27 13.34 -6.38 -31.57
N PRO A 28 12.07 -6.19 -32.00
CA PRO A 28 11.05 -5.55 -31.16
C PRO A 28 10.85 -6.30 -29.82
N LEU A 29 11.06 -7.62 -29.82
CA LEU A 29 10.98 -8.45 -28.63
C LEU A 29 12.11 -8.16 -27.62
N LYS A 30 13.37 -7.96 -28.09
CA LYS A 30 14.49 -7.63 -27.21
C LYS A 30 14.38 -6.22 -26.66
N ALA A 31 13.93 -5.26 -27.44
CA ALA A 31 13.68 -3.89 -26.97
C ALA A 31 12.56 -3.86 -25.92
N TRP A 32 11.50 -4.65 -26.12
CA TRP A 32 10.42 -4.79 -25.14
C TRP A 32 10.90 -5.48 -23.86
N LEU A 33 11.70 -6.55 -23.95
CA LEU A 33 12.31 -7.23 -22.79
C LEU A 33 13.28 -6.34 -22.02
N THR A 34 14.09 -5.52 -22.70
CA THR A 34 14.96 -4.55 -22.02
C THR A 34 14.18 -3.41 -21.39
N SER A 35 13.12 -2.93 -22.03
CA SER A 35 12.20 -1.94 -21.43
C SER A 35 11.45 -2.50 -20.22
N LEU A 36 10.99 -3.76 -20.28
CA LEU A 36 10.42 -4.46 -19.13
C LEU A 36 11.44 -4.63 -18.00
N LYS A 37 12.67 -5.02 -18.32
CA LYS A 37 13.75 -5.18 -17.33
C LYS A 37 14.09 -3.84 -16.67
N GLN A 38 14.03 -2.76 -17.42
CA GLN A 38 14.27 -1.40 -16.92
C GLN A 38 13.05 -0.87 -16.13
N ALA A 39 11.83 -1.17 -16.57
CA ALA A 39 10.61 -0.88 -15.82
C ALA A 39 10.53 -1.69 -14.51
N THR A 40 10.94 -2.97 -14.55
CA THR A 40 11.05 -3.82 -13.36
C THR A 40 12.11 -3.29 -12.36
N TYR A 41 13.03 -2.46 -12.82
CA TYR A 41 14.01 -1.79 -11.97
C TYR A 41 13.41 -0.59 -11.19
N ASN A 42 12.25 -0.07 -11.60
CA ASN A 42 11.59 1.05 -10.95
C ASN A 42 10.72 0.57 -9.77
N THR A 43 11.01 1.04 -8.55
CA THR A 43 10.28 0.68 -7.32
C THR A 43 8.79 1.01 -7.41
N THR A 44 8.45 2.13 -8.04
CA THR A 44 7.07 2.57 -8.25
C THR A 44 6.30 1.60 -9.16
N PHE A 45 6.96 1.09 -10.21
CA PHE A 45 6.34 0.12 -11.12
C PHE A 45 6.01 -1.20 -10.41
N MET A 46 6.93 -1.67 -9.57
CA MET A 46 6.72 -2.89 -8.77
C MET A 46 5.57 -2.75 -7.76
N TYR A 47 5.46 -1.58 -7.13
CA TYR A 47 4.34 -1.29 -6.25
C TYR A 47 3.01 -1.32 -7.01
N ASN A 48 2.94 -0.66 -8.15
CA ASN A 48 1.73 -0.64 -8.98
C ASN A 48 1.38 -2.04 -9.50
N LEU A 49 2.37 -2.82 -9.94
CA LEU A 49 2.17 -4.20 -10.40
C LEU A 49 1.60 -5.09 -9.27
N ARG A 50 2.14 -4.96 -8.05
CA ARG A 50 1.62 -5.64 -6.86
C ARG A 50 0.15 -5.30 -6.63
N MET A 51 -0.21 -4.02 -6.70
CA MET A 51 -1.60 -3.58 -6.54
C MET A 51 -2.51 -4.17 -7.62
N VAL A 52 -2.11 -4.12 -8.88
CA VAL A 52 -2.88 -4.69 -10.00
C VAL A 52 -3.11 -6.19 -9.82
N ILE A 53 -2.09 -6.95 -9.45
CA ILE A 53 -2.21 -8.40 -9.21
C ILE A 53 -3.16 -8.67 -8.03
N THR A 54 -3.07 -7.88 -6.97
CA THR A 54 -3.95 -8.03 -5.80
C THR A 54 -5.41 -7.79 -6.18
N PHE A 55 -5.69 -6.68 -6.86
CA PHE A 55 -7.06 -6.35 -7.27
C PHE A 55 -7.61 -7.35 -8.30
N ALA A 56 -6.80 -7.76 -9.25
CA ALA A 56 -7.20 -8.80 -10.19
C ALA A 56 -7.58 -10.09 -9.45
N GLY A 57 -6.77 -10.54 -8.49
CA GLY A 57 -7.06 -11.75 -7.71
C GLY A 57 -8.33 -11.62 -6.87
N THR A 58 -8.52 -10.51 -6.16
CA THR A 58 -9.72 -10.29 -5.33
C THR A 58 -11.00 -10.07 -6.14
N ALA A 59 -10.92 -9.61 -7.37
CA ALA A 59 -12.06 -9.43 -8.25
C ALA A 59 -12.42 -10.70 -9.03
N PHE A 60 -11.43 -11.33 -9.66
CA PHE A 60 -11.68 -12.48 -10.55
C PHE A 60 -12.01 -13.77 -9.80
N VAL A 61 -11.33 -14.06 -8.67
CA VAL A 61 -11.53 -15.34 -7.96
C VAL A 61 -12.99 -15.51 -7.47
N PRO A 62 -13.60 -14.56 -6.73
CA PRO A 62 -14.98 -14.69 -6.31
C PRO A 62 -15.98 -14.69 -7.47
N TYR A 63 -15.68 -13.91 -8.53
CA TYR A 63 -16.51 -13.86 -9.72
C TYR A 63 -16.62 -15.22 -10.41
N PHE A 64 -15.50 -15.92 -10.63
CA PHE A 64 -15.48 -17.24 -11.22
C PHE A 64 -16.07 -18.34 -10.31
N MET A 65 -16.00 -18.15 -8.99
CA MET A 65 -16.61 -19.06 -8.01
C MET A 65 -18.13 -18.83 -7.85
N GLY A 66 -18.72 -17.83 -8.52
CA GLY A 66 -20.15 -17.53 -8.43
C GLY A 66 -20.55 -16.70 -7.21
N PHE A 67 -19.61 -16.25 -6.38
CA PHE A 67 -19.84 -15.43 -5.19
C PHE A 67 -19.66 -13.93 -5.50
N GLN A 68 -20.44 -13.39 -6.42
CA GLN A 68 -20.29 -12.01 -6.90
C GLN A 68 -20.40 -10.97 -5.78
N LEU A 69 -21.31 -11.17 -4.82
CA LEU A 69 -21.49 -10.25 -3.68
C LEU A 69 -20.26 -10.19 -2.76
N ALA A 70 -19.48 -11.28 -2.68
CA ALA A 70 -18.28 -11.33 -1.86
C ALA A 70 -17.11 -10.52 -2.45
N THR A 71 -17.16 -10.18 -3.75
CA THR A 71 -16.13 -9.41 -4.44
C THR A 71 -15.95 -8.03 -3.81
N ILE A 72 -17.05 -7.37 -3.42
CA ILE A 72 -17.03 -6.01 -2.84
C ILE A 72 -16.22 -5.98 -1.53
N PRO A 73 -16.60 -6.71 -0.46
CA PRO A 73 -15.84 -6.66 0.79
C PRO A 73 -14.41 -7.20 0.65
N LEU A 74 -14.19 -8.16 -0.23
CA LEU A 74 -12.86 -8.73 -0.45
C LEU A 74 -11.89 -7.69 -1.07
N THR A 75 -12.33 -6.99 -2.11
CA THR A 75 -11.52 -5.92 -2.74
C THR A 75 -11.28 -4.76 -1.79
N LEU A 76 -12.30 -4.36 -1.02
CA LEU A 76 -12.20 -3.27 -0.05
C LEU A 76 -11.23 -3.62 1.09
N GLY A 77 -11.24 -4.87 1.56
CA GLY A 77 -10.27 -5.37 2.53
C GLY A 77 -8.83 -5.32 2.02
N ALA A 78 -8.62 -5.69 0.75
CA ALA A 78 -7.31 -5.62 0.11
C ALA A 78 -6.83 -4.16 -0.05
N VAL A 79 -7.73 -3.22 -0.42
CA VAL A 79 -7.42 -1.78 -0.49
C VAL A 79 -7.01 -1.24 0.87
N ALA A 80 -7.82 -1.50 1.90
CA ALA A 80 -7.56 -1.02 3.25
C ALA A 80 -6.22 -1.55 3.80
N ALA A 81 -5.91 -2.84 3.54
CA ALA A 81 -4.62 -3.42 3.90
C ALA A 81 -3.45 -2.77 3.15
N GLY A 82 -3.63 -2.45 1.86
CA GLY A 82 -2.64 -1.75 1.06
C GLY A 82 -2.33 -0.34 1.58
N LEU A 83 -3.33 0.35 2.09
CA LEU A 83 -3.17 1.69 2.68
C LEU A 83 -2.51 1.65 4.07
N SER A 84 -2.67 0.55 4.80
CA SER A 84 -2.07 0.35 6.13
C SER A 84 -0.71 -0.35 6.11
N ASP A 85 -0.23 -0.79 4.95
CA ASP A 85 1.05 -1.48 4.82
C ASP A 85 2.22 -0.50 4.95
N ILE A 86 3.15 -0.80 5.86
CA ILE A 86 4.39 -0.06 6.05
C ILE A 86 5.55 -0.99 5.71
N ASP A 87 6.50 -0.46 4.95
CA ASP A 87 7.76 -1.13 4.66
C ASP A 87 8.68 -1.09 5.90
N ASP A 88 8.50 -2.05 6.79
CA ASP A 88 9.30 -2.25 8.00
C ASP A 88 10.03 -3.61 7.95
N ARG A 89 10.86 -3.89 8.97
CA ARG A 89 11.51 -5.20 9.13
C ARG A 89 10.47 -6.32 9.18
N PHE A 90 10.76 -7.45 8.58
CA PHE A 90 9.84 -8.57 8.38
C PHE A 90 9.05 -8.97 9.64
N SER A 91 9.72 -9.14 10.78
CA SER A 91 9.05 -9.52 12.04
C SER A 91 8.08 -8.46 12.55
N VAL A 92 8.46 -7.19 12.42
CA VAL A 92 7.61 -6.06 12.83
C VAL A 92 6.41 -5.92 11.91
N ARG A 93 6.61 -6.15 10.61
CA ARG A 93 5.57 -6.13 9.60
C ARG A 93 4.49 -7.17 9.88
N ILE A 94 4.87 -8.43 10.18
CA ILE A 94 3.90 -9.49 10.53
C ILE A 94 3.07 -9.09 11.75
N MET A 95 3.71 -8.56 12.79
CA MET A 95 3.00 -8.12 13.98
C MET A 95 2.00 -6.98 13.68
N ASN A 96 2.40 -6.00 12.86
CA ASN A 96 1.53 -4.92 12.42
C ASN A 96 0.34 -5.45 11.60
N LEU A 97 0.54 -6.44 10.72
CA LEU A 97 -0.52 -7.07 9.95
C LEU A 97 -1.55 -7.77 10.85
N ILE A 98 -1.10 -8.48 11.88
CA ILE A 98 -2.01 -9.13 12.85
C ILE A 98 -2.88 -8.08 13.56
N PHE A 99 -2.28 -6.99 14.05
CA PHE A 99 -3.03 -5.90 14.66
C PHE A 99 -4.01 -5.24 13.68
N THR A 100 -3.62 -5.09 12.43
CA THR A 100 -4.50 -4.57 11.37
C THR A 100 -5.71 -5.47 11.14
N TYR A 101 -5.53 -6.81 11.08
CA TYR A 101 -6.64 -7.75 10.90
C TYR A 101 -7.62 -7.74 12.07
N ILE A 102 -7.09 -7.71 13.30
CA ILE A 102 -7.90 -7.59 14.51
C ILE A 102 -8.68 -6.27 14.49
N GLY A 103 -8.01 -5.18 14.16
CA GLY A 103 -8.64 -3.86 14.03
C GLY A 103 -9.75 -3.84 12.97
N PHE A 104 -9.52 -4.42 11.80
CA PHE A 104 -10.52 -4.50 10.73
C PHE A 104 -11.74 -5.32 11.14
N PHE A 105 -11.50 -6.47 11.78
CA PHE A 105 -12.58 -7.32 12.25
C PHE A 105 -13.44 -6.62 13.32
N ILE A 106 -12.81 -6.01 14.32
CA ILE A 106 -13.50 -5.28 15.40
C ILE A 106 -14.29 -4.10 14.81
N THR A 107 -13.67 -3.31 13.94
CA THR A 107 -14.30 -2.13 13.34
C THR A 107 -15.50 -2.52 12.49
N ALA A 108 -15.36 -3.50 11.61
CA ALA A 108 -16.46 -3.96 10.76
C ALA A 108 -17.61 -4.56 11.57
N THR A 109 -17.30 -5.35 12.60
CA THR A 109 -18.29 -5.92 13.51
C THR A 109 -19.04 -4.86 14.30
N SER A 110 -18.32 -3.86 14.81
CA SER A 110 -18.93 -2.73 15.54
C SER A 110 -19.94 -1.97 14.68
N ILE A 111 -19.60 -1.72 13.42
CA ILE A 111 -20.53 -1.07 12.46
C ILE A 111 -21.79 -1.90 12.28
N TYR A 112 -21.66 -3.21 12.08
CA TYR A 112 -22.81 -4.08 11.88
C TYR A 112 -23.81 -4.05 13.06
N PHE A 113 -23.31 -4.09 14.29
CA PHE A 113 -24.17 -4.07 15.49
C PHE A 113 -24.77 -2.69 15.80
N LEU A 114 -24.06 -1.60 15.44
CA LEU A 114 -24.56 -0.24 15.70
C LEU A 114 -25.52 0.24 14.63
N PHE A 115 -25.45 -0.27 13.43
CA PHE A 115 -26.23 0.21 12.26
C PHE A 115 -27.74 0.22 12.46
N PRO A 116 -28.40 -0.77 13.16
CA PRO A 116 -29.84 -0.76 13.36
C PRO A 116 -30.36 0.43 14.18
N HIS A 117 -29.48 1.08 14.98
CA HIS A 117 -29.85 2.16 15.88
C HIS A 117 -29.20 3.48 15.45
N PRO A 118 -29.90 4.39 14.73
CA PRO A 118 -29.28 5.56 14.08
C PRO A 118 -28.57 6.51 15.07
N ILE A 119 -29.11 6.69 16.27
CA ILE A 119 -28.50 7.56 17.28
C ILE A 119 -27.24 6.91 17.88
N LEU A 120 -27.32 5.62 18.24
CA LEU A 120 -26.17 4.85 18.74
C LEU A 120 -25.09 4.72 17.66
N PHE A 121 -25.50 4.56 16.42
CA PHE A 121 -24.59 4.49 15.29
C PHE A 121 -23.79 5.80 15.11
N ALA A 122 -24.48 6.95 15.14
CA ALA A 122 -23.83 8.27 15.00
C ALA A 122 -22.82 8.51 16.17
N LEU A 123 -23.23 8.25 17.41
CA LEU A 123 -22.37 8.37 18.57
C LEU A 123 -21.18 7.39 18.51
N GLY A 124 -21.44 6.13 18.17
CA GLY A 124 -20.41 5.10 18.05
C GLY A 124 -19.39 5.43 16.96
N LEU A 125 -19.84 5.98 15.83
CA LEU A 125 -18.97 6.41 14.75
C LEU A 125 -18.06 7.57 15.19
N ILE A 126 -18.61 8.57 15.89
CA ILE A 126 -17.85 9.71 16.40
C ILE A 126 -16.79 9.22 17.40
N VAL A 127 -17.18 8.38 18.38
CA VAL A 127 -16.28 7.82 19.39
C VAL A 127 -15.19 6.97 18.73
N SER A 128 -15.55 6.14 17.76
CA SER A 128 -14.61 5.32 16.99
C SER A 128 -13.61 6.19 16.21
N CYS A 129 -14.07 7.21 15.51
CA CYS A 129 -13.20 8.14 14.79
C CYS A 129 -12.22 8.84 15.73
N ILE A 130 -12.71 9.39 16.84
CA ILE A 130 -11.86 10.05 17.84
C ILE A 130 -10.85 9.05 18.40
N GLY A 131 -11.28 7.85 18.79
CA GLY A 131 -10.43 6.80 19.34
C GLY A 131 -9.33 6.37 18.36
N LEU A 132 -9.68 6.18 17.08
CA LEU A 132 -8.72 5.81 16.02
C LEU A 132 -7.72 6.96 15.74
N ILE A 133 -8.16 8.22 15.72
CA ILE A 133 -7.28 9.37 15.55
C ILE A 133 -6.31 9.48 16.73
N LEU A 134 -6.80 9.33 17.96
CA LEU A 134 -5.95 9.33 19.15
C LEU A 134 -4.96 8.17 19.14
N LEU A 135 -5.39 6.97 18.72
CA LEU A 135 -4.51 5.82 18.55
C LEU A 135 -3.41 6.13 17.52
N GLY A 136 -3.77 6.81 16.44
CA GLY A 136 -2.81 7.25 15.41
C GLY A 136 -1.76 8.24 15.92
N SER A 137 -2.07 9.03 16.94
CA SER A 137 -1.12 9.99 17.52
C SER A 137 0.01 9.34 18.32
N LEU A 138 -0.15 8.07 18.73
CA LEU A 138 0.88 7.33 19.49
C LEU A 138 2.13 7.00 18.65
N GLY A 139 2.04 7.02 17.32
CA GLY A 139 3.19 6.79 16.47
C GLY A 139 2.84 6.41 15.03
N ARG A 140 3.81 6.52 14.14
CA ARG A 140 3.63 6.30 12.68
C ARG A 140 3.01 4.94 12.34
N ARG A 141 3.31 3.90 13.11
CA ARG A 141 2.74 2.54 12.91
C ARG A 141 1.25 2.51 13.24
N TYR A 142 0.89 3.08 14.39
CA TYR A 142 -0.51 3.14 14.82
C TYR A 142 -1.32 4.06 13.91
N ALA A 143 -0.73 5.11 13.37
CA ALA A 143 -1.38 6.02 12.44
C ALA A 143 -1.86 5.32 11.16
N THR A 144 -1.04 4.44 10.58
CA THR A 144 -1.44 3.69 9.36
C THR A 144 -2.50 2.63 9.65
N ILE A 145 -2.39 1.92 10.77
CA ILE A 145 -3.42 0.95 11.20
C ILE A 145 -4.75 1.67 11.45
N SER A 146 -4.72 2.78 12.16
CA SER A 146 -5.92 3.59 12.44
C SER A 146 -6.56 4.12 11.16
N TYR A 147 -5.75 4.58 10.21
CA TYR A 147 -6.24 5.01 8.91
C TYR A 147 -6.92 3.87 8.15
N GLY A 148 -6.33 2.68 8.12
CA GLY A 148 -6.94 1.50 7.52
C GLY A 148 -8.26 1.12 8.20
N CYS A 149 -8.34 1.18 9.53
CA CYS A 149 -9.57 0.93 10.28
C CYS A 149 -10.67 1.98 9.99
N LEU A 150 -10.31 3.27 9.84
CA LEU A 150 -11.24 4.32 9.42
C LEU A 150 -11.83 4.04 8.03
N VAL A 151 -10.98 3.66 7.10
CA VAL A 151 -11.40 3.29 5.74
C VAL A 151 -12.35 2.08 5.79
N VAL A 152 -12.02 1.04 6.57
CA VAL A 152 -12.88 -0.13 6.77
C VAL A 152 -14.21 0.26 7.42
N SER A 153 -14.24 1.20 8.37
CA SER A 153 -15.49 1.61 9.01
C SER A 153 -16.47 2.20 7.99
N VAL A 154 -15.99 3.06 7.09
CA VAL A 154 -16.81 3.64 6.03
C VAL A 154 -17.29 2.58 5.04
N TYR A 155 -16.41 1.69 4.62
CA TYR A 155 -16.76 0.65 3.66
C TYR A 155 -17.69 -0.43 4.24
N SER A 156 -17.56 -0.72 5.53
CA SER A 156 -18.45 -1.68 6.20
C SER A 156 -19.90 -1.21 6.20
N MET A 157 -20.15 0.11 6.20
CA MET A 157 -21.50 0.66 6.08
C MET A 157 -22.18 0.27 4.75
N LEU A 158 -21.41 0.20 3.66
CA LEU A 158 -21.93 -0.17 2.34
C LEU A 158 -22.36 -1.63 2.25
N GLY A 159 -21.82 -2.47 3.10
CA GLY A 159 -22.10 -3.92 3.11
C GLY A 159 -23.15 -4.36 4.10
N VAL A 160 -23.62 -3.47 4.99
CA VAL A 160 -24.67 -3.80 5.95
C VAL A 160 -25.98 -4.10 5.20
N GLY A 161 -26.55 -5.29 5.49
CA GLY A 161 -27.79 -5.74 4.84
C GLY A 161 -27.58 -6.53 3.55
N LEU A 162 -26.34 -6.65 3.02
CA LEU A 162 -26.04 -7.51 1.88
C LEU A 162 -25.86 -8.99 2.27
N PHE A 163 -25.59 -9.27 3.55
CA PHE A 163 -25.33 -10.60 4.07
C PHE A 163 -26.23 -10.89 5.27
N ASP A 164 -26.80 -12.08 5.31
CA ASP A 164 -27.68 -12.52 6.40
C ASP A 164 -26.94 -12.72 7.73
N ASN A 165 -25.66 -13.12 7.66
CA ASN A 165 -24.84 -13.40 8.84
C ASN A 165 -23.92 -12.21 9.18
N TRP A 166 -23.90 -11.83 10.45
CA TRP A 166 -23.08 -10.72 10.96
C TRP A 166 -21.57 -10.89 10.77
N TYR A 167 -21.07 -12.14 10.72
CA TYR A 167 -19.65 -12.44 10.60
C TYR A 167 -19.16 -12.53 9.14
N THR A 168 -20.06 -12.66 8.16
CA THR A 168 -19.68 -12.87 6.75
C THR A 168 -18.95 -11.68 6.17
N GLN A 169 -19.47 -10.49 6.37
CA GLN A 169 -18.84 -9.27 5.86
C GLN A 169 -17.47 -8.99 6.53
N PRO A 170 -17.32 -8.98 7.88
CA PRO A 170 -16.03 -8.80 8.52
C PRO A 170 -14.99 -9.85 8.12
N SER A 171 -15.41 -11.12 7.99
CA SER A 171 -14.49 -12.20 7.60
C SER A 171 -14.00 -12.04 6.16
N LEU A 172 -14.85 -11.64 5.21
CA LEU A 172 -14.47 -11.38 3.83
C LEU A 172 -13.48 -10.20 3.72
N LEU A 173 -13.68 -9.13 4.50
CA LEU A 173 -12.73 -8.02 4.58
C LEU A 173 -11.35 -8.49 5.04
N VAL A 174 -11.30 -9.29 6.11
CA VAL A 174 -10.04 -9.85 6.63
C VAL A 174 -9.39 -10.80 5.63
N ILE A 175 -10.16 -11.64 4.94
CA ILE A 175 -9.64 -12.54 3.89
C ILE A 175 -9.01 -11.72 2.75
N GLY A 176 -9.66 -10.63 2.33
CA GLY A 176 -9.10 -9.71 1.34
C GLY A 176 -7.80 -9.05 1.80
N ALA A 177 -7.72 -8.65 3.07
CA ALA A 177 -6.52 -8.11 3.69
C ALA A 177 -5.39 -9.16 3.77
N ILE A 178 -5.70 -10.40 4.11
CA ILE A 178 -4.73 -11.53 4.12
C ILE A 178 -4.20 -11.78 2.70
N TRP A 179 -5.08 -11.80 1.71
CA TRP A 179 -4.68 -11.97 0.30
C TRP A 179 -3.66 -10.92 -0.13
N TYR A 180 -3.96 -9.64 0.14
CA TYR A 180 -3.00 -8.55 -0.10
C TYR A 180 -1.66 -8.80 0.60
N SER A 181 -1.70 -9.18 1.86
CA SER A 181 -0.50 -9.38 2.68
C SER A 181 0.37 -10.54 2.19
N VAL A 182 -0.24 -11.60 1.68
CA VAL A 182 0.49 -12.72 1.06
C VAL A 182 1.24 -12.23 -0.18
N ILE A 183 0.56 -11.54 -1.09
CA ILE A 183 1.18 -11.00 -2.32
C ILE A 183 2.27 -9.98 -1.96
N SER A 184 2.02 -9.12 -0.99
CA SER A 184 2.97 -8.12 -0.51
C SER A 184 4.21 -8.77 0.12
N THR A 185 4.05 -9.84 0.90
CA THR A 185 5.14 -10.60 1.50
C THR A 185 5.97 -11.33 0.45
N ILE A 186 5.33 -11.95 -0.54
CA ILE A 186 6.02 -12.61 -1.66
C ILE A 186 6.84 -11.58 -2.44
N SER A 187 6.25 -10.41 -2.72
CA SER A 187 6.95 -9.32 -3.40
C SER A 187 8.16 -8.83 -2.62
N PHE A 188 8.05 -8.73 -1.30
CA PHE A 188 9.16 -8.36 -0.41
C PHE A 188 10.28 -9.40 -0.41
N LEU A 189 9.95 -10.69 -0.37
CA LEU A 189 10.93 -11.79 -0.41
C LEU A 189 11.67 -11.88 -1.76
N LEU A 190 10.99 -11.54 -2.86
CA LEU A 190 11.60 -11.55 -4.20
C LEU A 190 12.57 -10.39 -4.41
N PHE A 191 12.36 -9.23 -3.75
CA PHE A 191 13.13 -8.01 -3.97
C PHE A 191 13.57 -7.30 -2.68
N PRO A 192 14.24 -7.98 -1.74
CA PRO A 192 14.53 -7.42 -0.41
C PRO A 192 15.53 -6.25 -0.44
N VAL A 193 16.44 -6.24 -1.40
CA VAL A 193 17.56 -5.27 -1.45
C VAL A 193 17.12 -3.90 -1.98
N ARG A 194 16.11 -3.84 -2.84
CA ARG A 194 15.71 -2.61 -3.54
C ARG A 194 15.09 -1.56 -2.61
N GLN A 195 14.25 -1.97 -1.67
CA GLN A 195 13.65 -1.03 -0.71
C GLN A 195 14.68 -0.36 0.19
N VAL A 196 15.71 -1.13 0.60
CA VAL A 196 16.82 -0.59 1.40
C VAL A 196 17.63 0.42 0.58
N GLN A 197 17.91 0.12 -0.69
CA GLN A 197 18.63 1.03 -1.59
C GLN A 197 17.86 2.33 -1.87
N ASP A 198 16.56 2.25 -2.10
CA ASP A 198 15.71 3.43 -2.34
C ASP A 198 15.61 4.32 -1.10
N ASN A 199 15.42 3.72 0.08
CA ASN A 199 15.40 4.45 1.34
C ASN A 199 16.76 5.09 1.66
N LEU A 200 17.86 4.40 1.36
CA LEU A 200 19.20 4.92 1.54
C LEU A 200 19.48 6.08 0.58
N SER A 201 19.08 5.95 -0.68
CA SER A 201 19.19 7.01 -1.69
C SER A 201 18.43 8.27 -1.27
N LYS A 202 17.19 8.11 -0.78
CA LYS A 202 16.37 9.23 -0.25
C LYS A 202 17.03 9.88 0.96
N CYS A 203 17.60 9.09 1.87
CA CYS A 203 18.31 9.59 3.04
C CYS A 203 19.54 10.41 2.63
N TYR A 204 20.34 9.92 1.69
CA TYR A 204 21.49 10.67 1.16
C TYR A 204 21.08 11.95 0.44
N SER A 205 20.01 11.92 -0.36
CA SER A 205 19.48 13.12 -1.01
C SER A 205 19.05 14.18 0.01
N SER A 206 18.26 13.77 1.02
CA SER A 206 17.83 14.69 2.08
C SER A 206 19.00 15.25 2.90
N LEU A 207 20.05 14.44 3.13
CA LEU A 207 21.25 14.90 3.81
C LEU A 207 22.03 15.91 2.96
N ALA A 208 22.14 15.67 1.66
CA ALA A 208 22.77 16.60 0.72
C ALA A 208 22.02 17.94 0.67
N ASP A 209 20.70 17.91 0.61
CA ASP A 209 19.85 19.11 0.63
C ASP A 209 20.02 19.89 1.94
N PHE A 210 20.07 19.18 3.08
CA PHE A 210 20.31 19.79 4.38
C PHE A 210 21.70 20.47 4.47
N LEU A 211 22.75 19.79 4.01
CA LEU A 211 24.11 20.34 3.99
C LEU A 211 24.23 21.56 3.06
N PHE A 212 23.54 21.52 1.92
CA PHE A 212 23.48 22.64 1.01
C PHE A 212 22.75 23.85 1.61
N ALA A 213 21.58 23.61 2.24
CA ALA A 213 20.86 24.68 2.93
C ALA A 213 21.68 25.28 4.07
N LYS A 214 22.44 24.45 4.80
CA LYS A 214 23.33 24.91 5.86
C LYS A 214 24.54 25.70 5.34
N SER A 215 25.12 25.30 4.20
CA SER A 215 26.22 26.03 3.57
C SER A 215 25.79 27.45 3.19
N ASN A 216 24.58 27.61 2.63
CA ASN A 216 24.04 28.92 2.25
C ASN A 216 23.73 29.84 3.46
N LEU A 217 23.76 29.33 4.68
CA LEU A 217 23.55 30.12 5.90
C LEU A 217 24.85 30.72 6.43
N PHE A 218 26.01 30.26 5.94
CA PHE A 218 27.34 30.70 6.37
C PHE A 218 28.04 31.57 5.31
N ASP A 219 27.45 31.74 4.12
CA ASP A 219 27.83 32.72 3.11
C ASP A 219 26.99 34.00 3.25
#